data_395e8af7b912696b33fae607732a0901
#
_entry.id   395e8af7b912696b33fae607732a0901
#
_cell.length_a   1.000
_cell.length_b   1.000
_cell.length_c   1.000
_cell.angle_alpha   90.00
_cell.angle_beta   90.00
_cell.angle_gamma   90.00
#
_symmetry.space_group_name_H-M   'P 1'
#
loop_
_entity.id
_entity.type
_entity.pdbx_description
1 polymer ?
#
loop_
_entity_poly.entity_id
_entity_poly.type
_entity_poly.pdbx_seq_one_letter_code
_entity_poly.pdbx_strand_id
1 'polypeptide(L)'
;MISEAVLDELQKIVTSPFVFTDQETLLNYSHDQTEDLSFPPQVVVKPESAQEISDILKLANHHKIPVTPIGARTGLSGGALSIFGGIGLSLERLNKIIEIDEKNLQVTVEPAVITQVLQEAVLEKGLFY
;
A
#
# COMPACT_ATOMS: atom_id res chain seq x y z
N MET A 1 12.88 1.72 -16.54
CA MET A 1 13.24 0.57 -15.66
C MET A 1 13.88 1.12 -14.41
N ILE A 2 13.54 0.63 -13.23
CA ILE A 2 14.14 1.06 -11.97
C ILE A 2 15.59 0.56 -11.92
N SER A 3 16.54 1.43 -11.58
CA SER A 3 17.96 1.08 -11.51
C SER A 3 18.30 0.33 -10.21
N GLU A 4 19.38 -0.44 -10.21
CA GLU A 4 19.89 -1.11 -9.00
C GLU A 4 20.15 -0.11 -7.85
N ALA A 5 20.70 1.07 -8.17
CA ALA A 5 20.93 2.13 -7.18
C ALA A 5 19.64 2.57 -6.48
N VAL A 6 18.52 2.69 -7.19
CA VAL A 6 17.23 3.01 -6.60
C VAL A 6 16.70 1.85 -5.76
N LEU A 7 16.88 0.60 -6.20
CA LEU A 7 16.50 -0.58 -5.41
C LEU A 7 17.28 -0.64 -4.09
N ASP A 8 18.59 -0.36 -4.11
CA ASP A 8 19.42 -0.30 -2.92
C ASP A 8 18.94 0.80 -1.93
N GLU A 9 18.53 1.95 -2.45
CA GLU A 9 17.97 3.03 -1.61
C GLU A 9 16.61 2.64 -1.02
N LEU A 10 15.73 2.01 -1.79
CA LEU A 10 14.47 1.48 -1.27
C LEU A 10 14.69 0.44 -0.17
N GLN A 11 15.67 -0.45 -0.34
CA GLN A 11 16.04 -1.44 0.68
C GLN A 11 16.61 -0.82 1.96
N LYS A 12 17.24 0.34 1.88
CA LYS A 12 17.70 1.09 3.07
C LYS A 12 16.52 1.75 3.81
N ILE A 13 15.48 2.17 3.08
CA ILE A 13 14.29 2.82 3.68
C ILE A 13 13.43 1.78 4.42
N VAL A 14 13.02 0.69 3.75
CA VAL A 14 12.04 -0.27 4.29
C VAL A 14 12.65 -1.62 4.73
N THR A 15 13.95 -1.78 4.63
CA THR A 15 14.71 -3.03 4.74
C THR A 15 14.46 -4.04 3.61
N SER A 16 15.47 -4.86 3.33
CA SER A 16 15.49 -5.75 2.16
C SER A 16 14.29 -6.70 2.03
N PRO A 17 13.76 -7.33 3.12
CA PRO A 17 12.61 -8.24 3.00
C PRO A 17 11.31 -7.61 2.54
N PHE A 18 11.24 -6.27 2.45
CA PHE A 18 10.03 -5.53 2.06
C PHE A 18 10.15 -4.82 0.71
N VAL A 19 11.17 -5.18 -0.08
CA VAL A 19 11.33 -4.76 -1.48
C VAL A 19 11.30 -6.00 -2.36
N PHE A 20 10.32 -6.09 -3.26
CA PHE A 20 10.05 -7.27 -4.08
C PHE A 20 10.24 -6.93 -5.54
N THR A 21 11.06 -7.73 -6.23
CA THR A 21 11.32 -7.62 -7.67
C THR A 21 11.05 -8.93 -8.40
N ASP A 22 10.65 -9.97 -7.67
CA ASP A 22 10.33 -11.27 -8.24
C ASP A 22 9.02 -11.22 -9.04
N GLN A 23 9.00 -11.93 -10.16
CA GLN A 23 7.90 -11.89 -11.11
C GLN A 23 6.57 -12.33 -10.51
N GLU A 24 6.58 -13.29 -9.60
CA GLU A 24 5.37 -13.80 -8.95
C GLU A 24 4.71 -12.70 -8.10
N THR A 25 5.48 -12.02 -7.26
CA THR A 25 4.99 -10.90 -6.47
C THR A 25 4.50 -9.77 -7.36
N LEU A 26 5.28 -9.35 -8.36
CA LEU A 26 4.86 -8.27 -9.27
C LEU A 26 3.55 -8.59 -9.98
N LEU A 27 3.35 -9.84 -10.39
CA LEU A 27 2.11 -10.28 -11.03
C LEU A 27 0.93 -10.26 -10.04
N ASN A 28 1.15 -10.66 -8.79
CA ASN A 28 0.13 -10.59 -7.74
C ASN A 28 -0.36 -9.16 -7.47
N TYR A 29 0.49 -8.16 -7.69
CA TYR A 29 0.15 -6.74 -7.53
C TYR A 29 -0.22 -6.03 -8.85
N SER A 30 -0.42 -6.79 -9.93
CA SER A 30 -0.72 -6.23 -11.25
C SER A 30 -2.19 -5.93 -11.51
N HIS A 31 -3.09 -6.42 -10.67
CA HIS A 31 -4.54 -6.38 -10.88
C HIS A 31 -5.30 -6.00 -9.61
N ASP A 32 -6.50 -5.47 -9.79
CA ASP A 32 -7.54 -5.31 -8.78
C ASP A 32 -8.80 -6.09 -9.23
N GLN A 33 -9.98 -5.72 -8.78
CA GLN A 33 -11.25 -6.35 -9.20
C GLN A 33 -11.82 -5.77 -10.51
N THR A 34 -11.08 -4.87 -11.18
CA THR A 34 -11.44 -4.40 -12.52
C THR A 34 -11.14 -5.51 -13.52
N GLU A 35 -12.15 -5.91 -14.30
CA GLU A 35 -12.05 -7.04 -15.23
C GLU A 35 -11.01 -6.76 -16.33
N ASP A 36 -10.32 -7.83 -16.74
CA ASP A 36 -9.42 -7.90 -17.90
C ASP A 36 -8.23 -6.91 -17.90
N LEU A 37 -7.89 -6.30 -16.77
CA LEU A 37 -6.75 -5.37 -16.67
C LEU A 37 -5.62 -5.96 -15.82
N SER A 38 -4.40 -5.90 -16.35
CA SER A 38 -3.19 -6.31 -15.64
C SER A 38 -2.02 -5.37 -15.96
N PHE A 39 -1.55 -4.65 -14.94
CA PHE A 39 -0.45 -3.69 -15.06
C PHE A 39 0.54 -3.90 -13.91
N PRO A 40 1.55 -4.78 -14.08
CA PRO A 40 2.52 -5.04 -13.02
C PRO A 40 3.40 -3.81 -12.74
N PRO A 41 3.65 -3.49 -11.46
CA PRO A 41 4.69 -2.54 -11.10
C PRO A 41 6.08 -3.11 -11.44
N GLN A 42 7.11 -2.28 -11.43
CA GLN A 42 8.50 -2.71 -11.61
C GLN A 42 9.15 -3.19 -10.30
N VAL A 43 8.64 -2.70 -9.18
CA VAL A 43 9.00 -3.11 -7.83
C VAL A 43 7.80 -2.92 -6.91
N VAL A 44 7.61 -3.82 -5.95
CA VAL A 44 6.66 -3.63 -4.85
C VAL A 44 7.42 -3.32 -3.58
N VAL A 45 6.99 -2.28 -2.87
CA VAL A 45 7.58 -1.84 -1.60
C VAL A 45 6.51 -1.80 -0.53
N LYS A 46 6.82 -2.34 0.66
CA LYS A 46 5.86 -2.45 1.78
C LYS A 46 6.36 -1.65 3.00
N PRO A 47 6.09 -0.34 3.08
CA PRO A 47 6.45 0.47 4.24
C PRO A 47 5.61 0.12 5.47
N GLU A 48 6.14 0.41 6.67
CA GLU A 48 5.44 0.26 7.94
C GLU A 48 5.13 1.58 8.65
N SER A 49 5.57 2.70 8.10
CA SER A 49 5.37 4.01 8.70
C SER A 49 5.16 5.13 7.68
N ALA A 50 4.54 6.22 8.12
CA ALA A 50 4.41 7.44 7.32
C ALA A 50 5.78 8.04 6.95
N GLN A 51 6.80 7.87 7.80
CA GLN A 51 8.15 8.35 7.51
C GLN A 51 8.77 7.59 6.35
N GLU A 52 8.67 6.26 6.32
CA GLU A 52 9.14 5.44 5.21
C GLU A 52 8.43 5.80 3.90
N ILE A 53 7.09 6.01 3.94
CA ILE A 53 6.33 6.48 2.78
C ILE A 53 6.87 7.83 2.28
N SER A 54 7.12 8.78 3.19
CA SER A 54 7.67 10.09 2.83
C SER A 54 9.02 9.96 2.14
N ASP A 55 9.89 9.10 2.63
CA ASP A 55 11.22 8.91 2.07
C ASP A 55 11.19 8.18 0.72
N ILE A 56 10.29 7.19 0.56
CA ILE A 56 10.02 6.55 -0.74
C ILE A 56 9.52 7.58 -1.76
N LEU A 57 8.58 8.44 -1.38
CA LEU A 57 8.03 9.45 -2.28
C LEU A 57 9.05 10.52 -2.68
N LYS A 58 9.95 10.92 -1.77
CA LYS A 58 11.07 11.82 -2.07
C LYS A 58 12.03 11.20 -3.09
N LEU A 59 12.40 9.92 -2.86
CA LEU A 59 13.25 9.16 -3.77
C LEU A 59 12.60 9.04 -5.16
N ALA A 60 11.34 8.62 -5.20
CA ALA A 60 10.59 8.48 -6.43
C ALA A 60 10.46 9.80 -7.19
N ASN A 61 10.18 10.91 -6.49
CA ASN A 61 10.11 12.24 -7.10
C ASN A 61 11.47 12.71 -7.66
N HIS A 62 12.55 12.44 -6.94
CA HIS A 62 13.91 12.77 -7.41
C HIS A 62 14.24 12.06 -8.72
N HIS A 63 13.91 10.78 -8.82
CA HIS A 63 14.18 9.96 -10.00
C HIS A 63 13.04 9.95 -11.03
N LYS A 64 11.97 10.73 -10.81
CA LYS A 64 10.78 10.78 -11.70
C LYS A 64 10.14 9.41 -11.94
N ILE A 65 10.08 8.58 -10.90
CA ILE A 65 9.50 7.25 -10.93
C ILE A 65 8.02 7.34 -10.52
N PRO A 66 7.08 6.78 -11.31
CA PRO A 66 5.69 6.68 -10.93
C PRO A 66 5.49 5.84 -9.67
N VAL A 67 4.55 6.24 -8.80
CA VAL A 67 4.18 5.49 -7.60
C VAL A 67 2.68 5.24 -7.61
N THR A 68 2.29 3.99 -7.44
CA THR A 68 0.89 3.59 -7.31
C THR A 68 0.65 3.07 -5.90
N PRO A 69 -0.17 3.76 -5.07
CA PRO A 69 -0.56 3.23 -3.77
C PRO A 69 -1.51 2.04 -3.94
N ILE A 70 -1.25 0.97 -3.20
CA ILE A 70 -1.98 -0.30 -3.31
C ILE A 70 -2.46 -0.71 -1.91
N GLY A 71 -3.77 -0.81 -1.76
CA GLY A 71 -4.44 -1.38 -0.58
C GLY A 71 -4.74 -2.86 -0.76
N ALA A 72 -5.96 -3.29 -0.41
CA ALA A 72 -6.39 -4.70 -0.52
C ALA A 72 -6.73 -5.13 -1.96
N ARG A 73 -6.65 -4.26 -2.94
CA ARG A 73 -6.95 -4.51 -4.36
C ARG A 73 -8.38 -4.99 -4.61
N THR A 74 -9.31 -4.54 -3.79
CA THR A 74 -10.75 -4.85 -3.92
C THR A 74 -11.51 -3.81 -4.74
N GLY A 75 -10.83 -2.78 -5.23
CA GLY A 75 -11.42 -1.71 -6.04
C GLY A 75 -11.84 -2.17 -7.43
N LEU A 76 -12.82 -1.46 -8.01
CA LEU A 76 -13.43 -1.74 -9.32
C LEU A 76 -13.12 -0.65 -10.36
N SER A 77 -12.25 0.30 -10.04
CA SER A 77 -11.99 1.48 -10.88
C SER A 77 -10.55 1.59 -11.37
N GLY A 78 -9.75 0.54 -11.19
CA GLY A 78 -8.35 0.51 -11.64
C GLY A 78 -7.39 1.39 -10.84
N GLY A 79 -7.79 1.89 -9.67
CA GLY A 79 -6.96 2.81 -8.87
C GLY A 79 -5.69 2.19 -8.30
N ALA A 80 -5.62 0.86 -8.19
CA ALA A 80 -4.45 0.13 -7.72
C ALA A 80 -3.56 -0.39 -8.86
N LEU A 81 -3.87 -0.06 -10.11
CA LEU A 81 -3.13 -0.53 -11.28
C LEU A 81 -1.93 0.37 -11.60
N SER A 82 -0.75 -0.21 -11.72
CA SER A 82 0.48 0.51 -12.03
C SER A 82 0.61 0.75 -13.55
N ILE A 83 -0.32 1.51 -14.13
CA ILE A 83 -0.42 1.71 -15.59
C ILE A 83 0.83 2.34 -16.23
N PHE A 84 1.66 3.01 -15.44
CA PHE A 84 2.95 3.55 -15.86
C PHE A 84 4.15 2.76 -15.31
N GLY A 85 3.91 1.56 -14.77
CA GLY A 85 4.95 0.79 -14.08
C GLY A 85 5.40 1.46 -12.78
N GLY A 86 6.70 1.54 -12.54
CA GLY A 86 7.28 2.21 -11.37
C GLY A 86 7.11 1.42 -10.08
N ILE A 87 6.88 2.11 -8.98
CA ILE A 87 6.78 1.55 -7.63
C ILE A 87 5.32 1.24 -7.29
N GLY A 88 4.99 -0.02 -7.01
CA GLY A 88 3.79 -0.42 -6.31
C GLY A 88 3.99 -0.25 -4.80
N LEU A 89 3.34 0.75 -4.21
CA LEU A 89 3.45 1.07 -2.79
C LEU A 89 2.35 0.33 -2.02
N SER A 90 2.66 -0.86 -1.51
CA SER A 90 1.70 -1.65 -0.73
C SER A 90 1.59 -1.13 0.71
N LEU A 91 0.38 -0.78 1.11
CA LEU A 91 0.09 -0.22 2.44
C LEU A 91 -0.30 -1.29 3.48
N GLU A 92 -0.18 -2.57 3.14
CA GLU A 92 -0.72 -3.69 3.94
C GLU A 92 -0.15 -3.79 5.37
N ARG A 93 1.04 -3.23 5.63
CA ARG A 93 1.66 -3.20 6.97
C ARG A 93 1.10 -2.08 7.85
N LEU A 94 0.38 -1.12 7.28
CA LEU A 94 -0.29 -0.02 7.96
C LEU A 94 -1.74 -0.42 8.25
N ASN A 95 -1.95 -1.30 9.22
CA ASN A 95 -3.23 -1.97 9.48
C ASN A 95 -3.76 -1.82 10.91
N LYS A 96 -3.33 -0.76 11.62
CA LYS A 96 -3.73 -0.53 13.01
C LYS A 96 -4.99 0.32 13.09
N ILE A 97 -5.89 -0.05 14.02
CA ILE A 97 -6.93 0.84 14.52
C ILE A 97 -6.27 1.74 15.57
N ILE A 98 -6.17 3.05 15.29
CA ILE A 98 -5.46 4.01 16.13
C ILE A 98 -6.34 4.44 17.30
N GLU A 99 -7.61 4.77 17.03
CA GLU A 99 -8.55 5.26 18.04
C GLU A 99 -9.99 4.95 17.64
N ILE A 100 -10.80 4.58 18.63
CA ILE A 100 -12.26 4.53 18.53
C ILE A 100 -12.81 5.56 19.51
N ASP A 101 -13.26 6.70 19.01
CA ASP A 101 -13.88 7.78 19.80
C ASP A 101 -15.39 7.51 19.90
N GLU A 102 -15.78 6.83 20.98
CA GLU A 102 -17.18 6.47 21.24
C GLU A 102 -18.07 7.70 21.44
N LYS A 103 -17.51 8.81 21.97
CA LYS A 103 -18.25 10.04 22.26
C LYS A 103 -18.64 10.80 20.99
N ASN A 104 -17.73 10.87 20.03
CA ASN A 104 -17.92 11.60 18.77
C ASN A 104 -18.32 10.68 17.62
N LEU A 105 -18.44 9.35 17.86
CA LEU A 105 -18.76 8.33 16.87
C LEU A 105 -17.79 8.35 15.69
N GLN A 106 -16.49 8.43 16.00
CA GLN A 106 -15.41 8.48 15.02
C GLN A 106 -14.41 7.35 15.26
N VAL A 107 -13.77 6.90 14.19
CA VAL A 107 -12.65 5.98 14.26
C VAL A 107 -11.51 6.49 13.40
N THR A 108 -10.29 6.42 13.95
CA THR A 108 -9.06 6.71 13.22
C THR A 108 -8.32 5.41 13.00
N VAL A 109 -8.03 5.11 11.74
CA VAL A 109 -7.40 3.86 11.32
C VAL A 109 -6.26 4.12 10.34
N GLU A 110 -5.32 3.21 10.27
CA GLU A 110 -4.36 3.13 9.16
C GLU A 110 -5.03 2.61 7.88
N PRO A 111 -4.46 2.91 6.69
CA PRO A 111 -5.15 2.71 5.41
C PRO A 111 -5.43 1.25 5.03
N ALA A 112 -4.76 0.28 5.64
CA ALA A 112 -4.93 -1.14 5.32
C ALA A 112 -5.74 -1.91 6.38
N VAL A 113 -6.44 -1.23 7.28
CA VAL A 113 -7.39 -1.89 8.17
C VAL A 113 -8.50 -2.52 7.34
N ILE A 114 -8.69 -3.83 7.50
CA ILE A 114 -9.75 -4.57 6.82
C ILE A 114 -11.09 -4.17 7.41
N THR A 115 -12.07 -3.86 6.56
CA THR A 115 -13.40 -3.40 6.97
C THR A 115 -14.07 -4.31 7.98
N GLN A 116 -13.99 -5.62 7.81
CA GLN A 116 -14.55 -6.58 8.78
C GLN A 116 -13.91 -6.45 10.17
N VAL A 117 -12.59 -6.30 10.23
CA VAL A 117 -11.86 -6.10 11.51
C VAL A 117 -12.33 -4.83 12.20
N LEU A 118 -12.53 -3.75 11.43
CA LEU A 118 -13.07 -2.50 11.94
C LEU A 118 -14.50 -2.68 12.47
N GLN A 119 -15.37 -3.35 11.71
CA GLN A 119 -16.75 -3.63 12.11
C GLN A 119 -16.82 -4.42 13.42
N GLU A 120 -16.01 -5.46 13.56
CA GLU A 120 -15.93 -6.26 14.78
C GLU A 120 -15.47 -5.43 15.98
N ALA A 121 -14.41 -4.61 15.79
CA ALA A 121 -13.85 -3.78 16.85
C ALA A 121 -14.83 -2.71 17.36
N VAL A 122 -15.59 -2.06 16.47
CA VAL A 122 -16.60 -1.07 16.89
C VAL A 122 -17.85 -1.73 17.49
N LEU A 123 -18.19 -2.94 17.04
CA LEU A 123 -19.32 -3.71 17.59
C LEU A 123 -19.07 -4.10 19.06
N GLU A 124 -17.83 -4.43 19.44
CA GLU A 124 -17.45 -4.67 20.85
C GLU A 124 -17.70 -3.45 21.75
N LYS A 125 -17.76 -2.26 21.17
CA LYS A 125 -18.09 -0.99 21.84
C LYS A 125 -19.57 -0.63 21.77
N GLY A 126 -20.40 -1.51 21.21
CA GLY A 126 -21.84 -1.26 20.99
C GLY A 126 -22.11 -0.27 19.85
N LEU A 127 -21.15 -0.08 18.96
CA LEU A 127 -21.25 0.81 17.80
C LEU A 127 -21.41 0.00 16.51
N PHE A 128 -21.77 0.66 15.43
CA PHE A 128 -21.94 0.08 14.10
C PHE A 128 -21.20 0.92 13.05
N TYR A 129 -20.51 0.22 12.10
CA TYR A 129 -19.84 0.82 10.97
C TYR A 129 -20.42 0.27 9.65
#